data_1081af18f81ef1436c2ef906ba17f10a
#
_entry.id   1081af18f81ef1436c2ef906ba17f10a
#
_cell.length_a   1.000
_cell.length_b   1.000
_cell.length_c   1.000
_cell.angle_alpha   90.00
_cell.angle_beta   90.00
_cell.angle_gamma   90.00
#
_symmetry.space_group_name_H-M   'P 1'
#
loop_
_entity.id
_entity.type
_entity.pdbx_description
1 polymer ?
#
loop_
_entity_poly.entity_id
_entity_poly.type
_entity_poly.pdbx_seq_one_letter_code
_entity_poly.pdbx_strand_id
1 'polypeptide(L)'
;HQDCIIDGVVVDCKSASGIGFDKFKHNKLAEDDPFGYVAQISAYAEANGINEAAFLAINKSTGEICLTKLHHMDMINAKQRITHLKGVVSDDNIPDRCYSDIPDGKSGNRKLPISCVYCGYKRDCWSDVNQGKGIRVFKYAHGRRYLTNVAKEPEVVEVTNW
;
A
#
# COMPACT_ATOMS: atom_id res chain seq x y z
N HIS A 1 -17.12 5.41 -2.13
CA HIS A 1 -18.08 5.96 -1.18
C HIS A 1 -17.50 5.85 0.23
N GLN A 2 -17.68 6.91 1.05
CA GLN A 2 -17.46 6.81 2.50
C GLN A 2 -18.51 5.85 3.12
N ASP A 3 -18.17 5.24 4.23
CA ASP A 3 -19.10 4.31 4.91
C ASP A 3 -20.20 5.08 5.64
N CYS A 4 -19.85 6.12 6.42
CA CYS A 4 -20.83 6.99 7.07
C CYS A 4 -20.23 8.35 7.48
N ILE A 5 -21.12 9.26 7.90
CA ILE A 5 -20.78 10.50 8.58
C ILE A 5 -21.51 10.49 9.92
N ILE A 6 -20.76 10.67 11.01
CA ILE A 6 -21.30 10.67 12.37
C ILE A 6 -20.87 11.98 13.04
N ASP A 7 -21.84 12.77 13.49
CA ASP A 7 -21.62 14.06 14.16
C ASP A 7 -20.65 15.01 13.42
N GLY A 8 -20.77 15.03 12.08
CA GLY A 8 -19.93 15.87 11.23
C GLY A 8 -18.52 15.31 10.97
N VAL A 9 -18.21 14.07 11.38
CA VAL A 9 -16.95 13.38 11.12
C VAL A 9 -17.17 12.33 10.05
N VAL A 10 -16.31 12.30 9.02
CA VAL A 10 -16.29 11.20 8.05
C VAL A 10 -15.68 9.96 8.72
N VAL A 11 -16.43 8.88 8.75
CA VAL A 11 -15.98 7.62 9.34
C VAL A 11 -15.86 6.55 8.27
N ASP A 12 -14.72 5.87 8.24
CA ASP A 12 -14.43 4.78 7.33
C ASP A 12 -14.14 3.49 8.16
N CYS A 13 -14.92 2.44 7.88
CA CYS A 13 -14.89 1.20 8.63
C CYS A 13 -13.87 0.23 8.05
N LYS A 14 -12.96 -0.26 8.87
CA LYS A 14 -11.92 -1.19 8.44
C LYS A 14 -11.95 -2.48 9.26
N SER A 15 -11.74 -3.61 8.61
CA SER A 15 -11.46 -4.87 9.30
C SER A 15 -10.00 -5.25 9.08
N ALA A 16 -9.28 -5.52 10.16
CA ALA A 16 -7.87 -5.83 10.11
C ALA A 16 -7.54 -7.02 11.03
N SER A 17 -6.42 -7.68 10.78
CA SER A 17 -5.86 -8.69 11.69
C SER A 17 -4.66 -8.11 12.42
N GLY A 18 -4.40 -8.58 13.64
CA GLY A 18 -3.20 -8.35 14.45
C GLY A 18 -2.46 -7.03 14.16
N ILE A 19 -1.32 -7.13 13.47
CA ILE A 19 -0.44 -5.99 13.15
C ILE A 19 -1.18 -4.86 12.41
N GLY A 20 -2.11 -5.19 11.52
CA GLY A 20 -2.89 -4.19 10.80
C GLY A 20 -3.82 -3.41 11.73
N PHE A 21 -4.46 -4.10 12.68
CA PHE A 21 -5.33 -3.46 13.67
C PHE A 21 -4.54 -2.56 14.64
N ASP A 22 -3.34 -2.98 15.03
CA ASP A 22 -2.48 -2.19 15.91
C ASP A 22 -2.08 -0.84 15.31
N LYS A 23 -1.98 -0.73 13.98
CA LYS A 23 -1.74 0.55 13.31
C LYS A 23 -2.90 1.53 13.51
N PHE A 24 -4.15 1.05 13.44
CA PHE A 24 -5.32 1.87 13.75
C PHE A 24 -5.33 2.24 15.23
N LYS A 25 -5.24 1.24 16.11
CA LYS A 25 -5.33 1.42 17.56
C LYS A 25 -4.31 2.41 18.11
N HIS A 26 -3.12 2.45 17.55
CA HIS A 26 -2.01 3.31 18.00
C HIS A 26 -1.76 4.52 17.09
N ASN A 27 -2.68 4.83 16.18
CA ASN A 27 -2.61 5.97 15.24
C ASN A 27 -1.30 6.02 14.42
N LYS A 28 -0.85 4.87 13.92
CA LYS A 28 0.40 4.73 13.16
C LYS A 28 0.20 4.72 11.63
N LEU A 29 -1.01 5.00 11.16
CA LEU A 29 -1.29 4.98 9.72
C LEU A 29 -0.58 6.09 8.95
N ALA A 30 -0.39 7.27 9.56
CA ALA A 30 0.35 8.35 8.93
C ALA A 30 1.82 7.99 8.64
N GLU A 31 2.41 7.08 9.44
CA GLU A 31 3.80 6.64 9.30
C GLU A 31 3.96 5.46 8.33
N ASP A 32 2.95 4.58 8.24
CA ASP A 32 3.02 3.34 7.45
C ASP A 32 1.62 2.94 6.92
N ASP A 33 1.24 3.56 5.80
CA ASP A 33 -0.03 3.34 5.09
C ASP A 33 0.18 2.79 3.67
N PRO A 34 0.58 1.52 3.53
CA PRO A 34 0.84 0.93 2.22
C PRO A 34 -0.41 0.77 1.34
N PHE A 35 -1.60 0.92 1.91
CA PHE A 35 -2.88 0.77 1.20
C PHE A 35 -3.54 2.11 0.86
N GLY A 36 -3.00 3.24 1.34
CA GLY A 36 -3.51 4.58 1.05
C GLY A 36 -4.81 4.92 1.77
N TYR A 37 -5.06 4.38 2.95
CA TYR A 37 -6.26 4.66 3.74
C TYR A 37 -6.39 6.13 4.12
N VAL A 38 -5.27 6.77 4.47
CA VAL A 38 -5.25 8.21 4.78
C VAL A 38 -5.62 9.03 3.55
N ALA A 39 -5.09 8.68 2.38
CA ALA A 39 -5.44 9.33 1.11
C ALA A 39 -6.93 9.15 0.77
N GLN A 40 -7.45 7.95 0.97
CA GLN A 40 -8.85 7.62 0.73
C GLN A 40 -9.79 8.45 1.60
N ILE A 41 -9.58 8.44 2.92
CA ILE A 41 -10.46 9.16 3.85
C ILE A 41 -10.34 10.68 3.70
N SER A 42 -9.14 11.19 3.38
CA SER A 42 -8.94 12.61 3.08
C SER A 42 -9.74 13.05 1.86
N ALA A 43 -9.79 12.21 0.82
CA ALA A 43 -10.61 12.48 -0.36
C ALA A 43 -12.12 12.47 -0.05
N TYR A 44 -12.57 11.58 0.83
CA TYR A 44 -13.95 11.55 1.29
C TYR A 44 -14.31 12.79 2.11
N ALA A 45 -13.46 13.22 3.00
CA ALA A 45 -13.63 14.43 3.81
C ALA A 45 -13.74 15.68 2.90
N GLU A 46 -12.81 15.83 1.96
CA GLU A 46 -12.82 16.92 0.98
C GLU A 46 -14.10 16.94 0.14
N ALA A 47 -14.54 15.77 -0.35
CA ALA A 47 -15.76 15.65 -1.18
C ALA A 47 -17.04 16.04 -0.43
N ASN A 48 -17.05 15.93 0.89
CA ASN A 48 -18.18 16.30 1.75
C ASN A 48 -18.02 17.68 2.39
N GLY A 49 -16.91 18.39 2.15
CA GLY A 49 -16.62 19.68 2.81
C GLY A 49 -16.41 19.55 4.31
N ILE A 50 -15.96 18.39 4.78
CA ILE A 50 -15.72 18.06 6.19
C ILE A 50 -14.21 18.01 6.43
N ASN A 51 -13.75 18.60 7.54
CA ASN A 51 -12.32 18.63 7.91
C ASN A 51 -11.94 17.60 8.99
N GLU A 52 -12.88 16.76 9.37
CA GLU A 52 -12.67 15.76 10.41
C GLU A 52 -12.92 14.35 9.87
N ALA A 53 -12.03 13.43 10.19
CA ALA A 53 -12.10 12.05 9.76
C ALA A 53 -11.68 11.08 10.87
N ALA A 54 -12.24 9.86 10.86
CA ALA A 54 -11.90 8.82 11.80
C ALA A 54 -11.99 7.43 11.15
N PHE A 55 -11.19 6.51 11.61
CA PHE A 55 -11.31 5.09 11.30
C PHE A 55 -12.00 4.34 12.43
N LEU A 56 -13.03 3.59 12.08
CA LEU A 56 -13.61 2.57 12.96
C LEU A 56 -13.03 1.21 12.54
N ALA A 57 -12.08 0.70 13.31
CA ALA A 57 -11.43 -0.56 12.97
C ALA A 57 -11.87 -1.71 13.87
N ILE A 58 -12.04 -2.89 13.26
CA ILE A 58 -12.42 -4.14 13.94
C ILE A 58 -11.31 -5.15 13.75
N ASN A 59 -10.79 -5.70 14.85
CA ASN A 59 -9.86 -6.82 14.83
C ASN A 59 -10.59 -8.11 14.48
N LYS A 60 -10.33 -8.67 13.31
CA LYS A 60 -10.98 -9.90 12.83
C LYS A 60 -10.72 -11.14 13.70
N SER A 61 -9.64 -11.13 14.46
CA SER A 61 -9.24 -12.28 15.30
C SER A 61 -9.87 -12.24 16.69
N THR A 62 -10.10 -11.05 17.24
CA THR A 62 -10.55 -10.87 18.63
C THR A 62 -11.93 -10.22 18.76
N GLY A 63 -12.43 -9.56 17.71
CA GLY A 63 -13.63 -8.75 17.75
C GLY A 63 -13.43 -7.39 18.43
N GLU A 64 -12.22 -7.05 18.85
CA GLU A 64 -11.90 -5.75 19.44
C GLU A 64 -12.18 -4.64 18.45
N ILE A 65 -12.75 -3.53 18.93
CA ILE A 65 -13.08 -2.35 18.12
C ILE A 65 -12.26 -1.17 18.65
N CYS A 66 -11.72 -0.36 17.73
CA CYS A 66 -11.15 0.94 18.07
C CYS A 66 -11.69 2.02 17.13
N LEU A 67 -11.86 3.22 17.67
CA LEU A 67 -12.15 4.44 16.92
C LEU A 67 -10.94 5.34 17.02
N THR A 68 -10.33 5.66 15.87
CA THR A 68 -9.13 6.50 15.81
C THR A 68 -9.40 7.71 14.95
N LYS A 69 -9.42 8.88 15.58
CA LYS A 69 -9.58 10.16 14.90
C LYS A 69 -8.25 10.54 14.25
N LEU A 70 -8.29 10.88 12.97
CA LEU A 70 -7.13 11.45 12.27
C LEU A 70 -6.95 12.91 12.67
N HIS A 71 -5.71 13.28 12.98
CA HIS A 71 -5.36 14.68 13.10
C HIS A 71 -5.45 15.37 11.73
N HIS A 72 -5.94 16.59 11.71
CA HIS A 72 -6.00 17.41 10.49
C HIS A 72 -4.63 17.48 9.76
N MET A 73 -3.52 17.49 10.52
CA MET A 73 -2.17 17.54 9.95
C MET A 73 -1.73 16.22 9.28
N ASP A 74 -2.38 15.11 9.61
CA ASP A 74 -2.10 13.80 9.00
C ASP A 74 -2.93 13.58 7.73
N MET A 75 -3.92 14.43 7.48
CA MET A 75 -4.73 14.38 6.27
C MET A 75 -3.98 15.00 5.08
N ILE A 76 -4.09 14.36 3.93
CA ILE A 76 -3.46 14.87 2.70
C ILE A 76 -4.39 15.87 2.00
N ASN A 77 -3.80 16.80 1.23
CA ASN A 77 -4.55 17.66 0.34
C ASN A 77 -5.08 16.85 -0.87
N ALA A 78 -6.34 16.45 -0.80
CA ALA A 78 -6.96 15.60 -1.81
C ALA A 78 -7.03 16.27 -3.19
N LYS A 79 -7.30 17.58 -3.27
CA LYS A 79 -7.34 18.32 -4.54
C LYS A 79 -5.99 18.31 -5.25
N GLN A 80 -4.93 18.61 -4.50
CA GLN A 80 -3.57 18.58 -5.03
C GLN A 80 -3.18 17.17 -5.48
N ARG A 81 -3.53 16.16 -4.69
CA ARG A 81 -3.29 14.75 -5.04
C ARG A 81 -4.02 14.33 -6.31
N ILE A 82 -5.30 14.71 -6.47
CA ILE A 82 -6.08 14.42 -7.67
C ILE A 82 -5.49 15.12 -8.89
N THR A 83 -5.08 16.38 -8.76
CA THR A 83 -4.44 17.13 -9.85
C THR A 83 -3.14 16.46 -10.29
N HIS A 84 -2.31 16.05 -9.36
CA HIS A 84 -1.08 15.29 -9.64
C HIS A 84 -1.38 13.97 -10.36
N LEU A 85 -2.33 13.17 -9.85
CA LEU A 85 -2.70 11.90 -10.48
C LEU A 85 -3.26 12.08 -11.90
N LYS A 86 -4.07 13.12 -12.13
CA LYS A 86 -4.54 13.45 -13.49
C LYS A 86 -3.37 13.75 -14.44
N GLY A 87 -2.36 14.47 -13.99
CA GLY A 87 -1.15 14.70 -14.77
C GLY A 87 -0.43 13.39 -15.10
N VAL A 88 -0.20 12.54 -14.10
CA VAL A 88 0.48 11.25 -14.26
C VAL A 88 -0.24 10.32 -15.24
N VAL A 89 -1.59 10.20 -15.15
CA VAL A 89 -2.34 9.30 -16.05
C VAL A 89 -2.55 9.88 -17.45
N SER A 90 -2.29 11.17 -17.65
CA SER A 90 -2.34 11.82 -18.97
C SER A 90 -0.98 11.85 -19.66
N ASP A 91 0.07 11.42 -18.99
CA ASP A 91 1.41 11.28 -19.55
C ASP A 91 1.57 9.90 -20.19
N ASP A 92 2.17 9.85 -21.38
CA ASP A 92 2.46 8.59 -22.08
C ASP A 92 3.66 7.84 -21.46
N ASN A 93 4.40 8.48 -20.58
CA ASN A 93 5.55 7.89 -19.90
C ASN A 93 5.12 7.15 -18.62
N ILE A 94 5.76 6.02 -18.38
CA ILE A 94 5.61 5.31 -17.09
C ILE A 94 6.18 6.20 -15.98
N PRO A 95 5.42 6.49 -14.92
CA PRO A 95 5.92 7.32 -13.83
C PRO A 95 7.04 6.62 -13.05
N ASP A 96 7.82 7.42 -12.33
CA ASP A 96 8.83 6.90 -11.42
C ASP A 96 8.25 5.91 -10.41
N ARG A 97 9.07 4.95 -10.01
CA ARG A 97 8.67 3.93 -9.02
C ARG A 97 8.34 4.58 -7.69
N CYS A 98 7.18 4.23 -7.15
CA CYS A 98 6.75 4.73 -5.83
C CYS A 98 7.62 4.20 -4.68
N TYR A 99 8.28 3.06 -4.88
CA TYR A 99 9.07 2.37 -3.85
C TYR A 99 10.32 1.76 -4.45
N SER A 100 11.40 1.75 -3.67
CA SER A 100 12.62 1.00 -3.98
C SER A 100 12.44 -0.47 -3.62
N ASP A 101 13.20 -1.35 -4.26
CA ASP A 101 13.31 -2.74 -3.85
C ASP A 101 14.04 -2.88 -2.51
N ILE A 102 13.83 -4.00 -1.85
CA ILE A 102 14.38 -4.27 -0.51
C ILE A 102 15.26 -5.52 -0.52
N PRO A 103 16.23 -5.65 0.39
CA PRO A 103 17.04 -6.86 0.52
C PRO A 103 16.19 -8.12 0.77
N ASP A 104 16.53 -9.23 0.15
CA ASP A 104 15.97 -10.54 0.45
C ASP A 104 16.88 -11.34 1.39
N GLY A 105 16.85 -10.99 2.66
CA GLY A 105 17.70 -11.58 3.68
C GLY A 105 19.20 -11.26 3.48
N LYS A 106 20.05 -12.27 3.66
CA LYS A 106 21.52 -12.14 3.56
C LYS A 106 22.09 -12.69 2.24
N SER A 107 21.23 -13.08 1.29
CA SER A 107 21.65 -13.72 0.04
C SER A 107 22.31 -12.77 -0.97
N GLY A 108 22.17 -11.47 -0.76
CA GLY A 108 22.49 -10.45 -1.76
C GLY A 108 21.38 -10.23 -2.79
N ASN A 109 20.36 -11.06 -2.78
CA ASN A 109 19.17 -10.87 -3.63
C ASN A 109 18.36 -9.65 -3.17
N ARG A 110 17.63 -9.06 -4.11
CA ARG A 110 16.68 -8.00 -3.82
C ARG A 110 15.29 -8.40 -4.29
N LYS A 111 14.28 -7.90 -3.62
CA LYS A 111 12.87 -8.26 -3.90
C LYS A 111 11.97 -7.03 -3.87
N LEU A 112 10.77 -7.18 -4.43
CA LEU A 112 9.73 -6.18 -4.32
C LEU A 112 9.33 -5.93 -2.85
N PRO A 113 9.09 -4.67 -2.46
CA PRO A 113 8.39 -4.36 -1.21
C PRO A 113 6.95 -4.83 -1.29
N ILE A 114 6.30 -5.01 -0.14
CA ILE A 114 4.95 -5.59 -0.06
C ILE A 114 3.93 -4.81 -0.90
N SER A 115 4.02 -3.49 -0.95
CA SER A 115 3.13 -2.63 -1.74
C SER A 115 3.22 -2.93 -3.24
N CYS A 116 4.42 -3.24 -3.75
CA CYS A 116 4.61 -3.60 -5.15
C CYS A 116 4.18 -5.05 -5.44
N VAL A 117 4.22 -5.96 -4.47
CA VAL A 117 3.76 -7.35 -4.66
C VAL A 117 2.29 -7.40 -5.07
N TYR A 118 1.46 -6.54 -4.50
CA TYR A 118 0.02 -6.47 -4.82
C TYR A 118 -0.32 -5.52 -5.97
N CYS A 119 0.64 -4.76 -6.49
CA CYS A 119 0.42 -3.83 -7.60
C CYS A 119 0.16 -4.57 -8.91
N GLY A 120 -0.89 -4.19 -9.64
CA GLY A 120 -1.21 -4.74 -10.96
C GLY A 120 -0.15 -4.40 -12.02
N TYR A 121 0.50 -3.25 -11.90
CA TYR A 121 1.48 -2.72 -12.85
C TYR A 121 2.93 -3.14 -12.57
N LYS A 122 3.16 -4.07 -11.64
CA LYS A 122 4.52 -4.46 -11.24
C LYS A 122 5.38 -5.00 -12.39
N ARG A 123 4.78 -5.66 -13.38
CA ARG A 123 5.53 -6.20 -14.54
C ARG A 123 6.12 -5.08 -15.39
N ASP A 124 5.29 -4.09 -15.73
CA ASP A 124 5.70 -2.97 -16.57
C ASP A 124 6.67 -2.07 -15.81
N CYS A 125 6.32 -1.73 -14.57
CA CYS A 125 7.11 -0.87 -13.68
C CYS A 125 8.51 -1.43 -13.38
N TRP A 126 8.70 -2.75 -13.40
CA TRP A 126 9.96 -3.43 -13.07
C TRP A 126 10.48 -4.27 -14.25
N SER A 127 10.20 -3.86 -15.48
CA SER A 127 10.61 -4.57 -16.70
C SER A 127 12.12 -4.56 -16.94
N ASP A 128 12.82 -3.53 -16.48
CA ASP A 128 14.25 -3.30 -16.63
C ASP A 128 15.14 -4.10 -15.67
N VAL A 129 14.59 -4.65 -14.57
CA VAL A 129 15.37 -5.39 -13.57
C VAL A 129 15.87 -6.74 -14.09
N ASN A 130 16.82 -7.36 -13.35
CA ASN A 130 17.49 -8.58 -13.80
C ASN A 130 18.07 -8.47 -15.23
N GLN A 131 18.69 -7.32 -15.54
CA GLN A 131 19.30 -7.05 -16.86
C GLN A 131 18.26 -7.05 -18.00
N GLY A 132 17.08 -6.45 -17.76
CA GLY A 132 16.00 -6.37 -18.75
C GLY A 132 15.13 -7.63 -18.85
N LYS A 133 15.34 -8.64 -18.01
CA LYS A 133 14.51 -9.85 -17.97
C LYS A 133 13.24 -9.69 -17.13
N GLY A 134 13.11 -8.55 -16.44
CA GLY A 134 12.01 -8.27 -15.53
C GLY A 134 12.12 -9.01 -14.20
N ILE A 135 11.02 -9.05 -13.47
CA ILE A 135 10.93 -9.70 -12.15
C ILE A 135 11.01 -11.22 -12.33
N ARG A 136 11.86 -11.86 -11.53
CA ARG A 136 11.90 -13.33 -11.40
C ARG A 136 11.12 -13.78 -10.17
N VAL A 137 10.28 -14.78 -10.32
CA VAL A 137 9.37 -15.23 -9.26
C VAL A 137 9.69 -16.64 -8.82
N PHE A 138 9.89 -16.81 -7.53
CA PHE A 138 10.23 -18.10 -6.94
C PHE A 138 9.18 -18.55 -5.92
N LYS A 139 8.85 -19.85 -5.91
CA LYS A 139 7.84 -20.43 -5.03
C LYS A 139 8.51 -21.01 -3.78
N TYR A 140 8.33 -20.34 -2.65
CA TYR A 140 8.72 -20.80 -1.33
C TYR A 140 7.56 -21.46 -0.58
N ALA A 141 7.84 -22.14 0.53
CA ALA A 141 6.82 -22.80 1.36
C ALA A 141 5.71 -21.84 1.83
N HIS A 142 6.07 -20.59 2.13
CA HIS A 142 5.13 -19.56 2.64
C HIS A 142 4.67 -18.55 1.59
N GLY A 143 4.81 -18.87 0.29
CA GLY A 143 4.33 -18.02 -0.79
C GLY A 143 5.38 -17.72 -1.87
N ARG A 144 5.04 -16.77 -2.74
CA ARG A 144 5.90 -16.35 -3.85
C ARG A 144 6.80 -15.20 -3.41
N ARG A 145 8.05 -15.20 -3.90
CA ARG A 145 8.97 -14.05 -3.82
C ARG A 145 9.22 -13.51 -5.22
N TYR A 146 9.18 -12.22 -5.34
CA TYR A 146 9.34 -11.46 -6.57
C TYR A 146 10.70 -10.76 -6.52
N LEU A 147 11.72 -11.37 -7.15
CA LEU A 147 13.10 -10.89 -7.10
C LEU A 147 13.38 -9.89 -8.22
N THR A 148 13.92 -8.75 -7.83
CA THR A 148 14.37 -7.66 -8.73
C THR A 148 15.85 -7.77 -9.06
N ASN A 149 16.61 -8.46 -8.21
CA ASN A 149 18.01 -8.82 -8.48
C ASN A 149 18.30 -10.19 -7.88
N VAL A 150 18.87 -11.09 -8.68
CA VAL A 150 19.27 -12.43 -8.26
C VAL A 150 20.79 -12.49 -8.25
N ALA A 151 21.38 -12.21 -7.08
CA ALA A 151 22.83 -12.37 -6.86
C ALA A 151 23.19 -13.83 -6.53
N LYS A 152 22.30 -14.54 -5.84
CA LYS A 152 22.42 -15.97 -5.55
C LYS A 152 21.12 -16.67 -6.00
N GLU A 153 21.26 -17.66 -6.88
CA GLU A 153 20.10 -18.44 -7.38
C GLU A 153 19.40 -19.17 -6.23
N PRO A 154 18.07 -18.99 -6.07
CA PRO A 154 17.30 -19.70 -5.07
C PRO A 154 17.20 -21.21 -5.36
N GLU A 155 17.30 -22.05 -4.33
CA GLU A 155 17.15 -23.52 -4.43
C GLU A 155 15.66 -23.94 -4.42
N VAL A 156 14.80 -23.18 -5.07
CA VAL A 156 13.34 -23.42 -5.17
C VAL A 156 12.86 -23.16 -6.58
N VAL A 157 11.67 -23.67 -6.91
CA VAL A 157 11.12 -23.60 -8.28
C VAL A 157 10.86 -22.15 -8.69
N GLU A 158 11.38 -21.76 -9.86
CA GLU A 158 11.00 -20.52 -10.52
C GLU A 158 9.64 -20.68 -11.22
N VAL A 159 8.76 -19.68 -11.01
CA VAL A 159 7.43 -19.64 -11.61
C VAL A 159 7.48 -18.73 -12.83
N THR A 160 7.34 -19.30 -14.02
CA THR A 160 7.41 -18.54 -15.28
C THR A 160 6.08 -17.93 -15.70
N ASN A 161 4.96 -18.55 -15.31
CA ASN A 161 3.60 -18.04 -15.58
C ASN A 161 2.96 -17.53 -14.29
N TRP A 162 2.99 -16.21 -14.06
CA TRP A 162 2.48 -15.59 -12.82
C TRP A 162 1.83 -14.23 -13.08
#